data_13ce03c193cb74bd953b611a3572e158
#
_entry.id   13ce03c193cb74bd953b611a3572e158
#
_cell.length_a   1.000
_cell.length_b   1.000
_cell.length_c   1.000
_cell.angle_alpha   90.00
_cell.angle_beta   90.00
_cell.angle_gamma   90.00
#
_symmetry.space_group_name_H-M   'P 1'
#
loop_
_entity.id
_entity.type
_entity.pdbx_description
1 polymer ?
#
loop_
_entity_poly.entity_id
_entity_poly.type
_entity_poly.pdbx_seq_one_letter_code
_entity_poly.pdbx_strand_id
1 'polypeptide(L)'
;REAMLAANAPIAKALRPCREESVDFDTTKNLFIEGDNLDALKLLQESYLGKVKMIYIDPPYNTGNDFIYADDFMRSQEEENAQMGMYDEDENRLFKNTDTNGRFHSDWCSMIYSRLLLARNLLTEDGFIFISVDENEFENMTKISSEVFGRSNLRNCIAVRRGIKNVQAQFDTLSSLSQGHEYILLFSKRTDSRLPKLFSVFDEKKKGKWDTFWRGTDRPTMRYELFGKCPEKGQWRWEQGRTKQAIKNYEVYLSNYSKEMSIDDYYSYVLTSSGAKTDFVRLNDEGTIQYYVPPQEGKLLSDNWMDIMMTGTYTVFDTEKSLDIMNRIVGWITKEEDIILDFFSGSATTAHAVMQLNYEDKGHRKFIMVQLPEACDAKSEAYRAGYKNICEIGKERIRRAGAEIQQDRAIEIGTHKHEWNQTCYYVEHKEECDKLGHLPDEYFEKEFPPVDTGFRVLKLDDTNMKDVYYAPDDYDQNMLAGLESNIKDDRTDLDLLFGCLIDWGLPLSLPYKSEQLGGCTVHTYNDGDLIACFDKNIPESVVKEIAQRKPLRAVFRDSGFASSPEKINVFEIFKLYMPEDAGDISKRVRVI
;
A
#
# COMPACT_ATOMS: atom_id res chain seq x y z
N ARG A 1 -19.84 -9.69 18.48
CA ARG A 1 -20.26 -10.97 17.87
C ARG A 1 -20.80 -10.73 16.45
N GLU A 2 -21.70 -9.76 16.25
CA GLU A 2 -22.31 -9.41 14.96
C GLU A 2 -21.24 -9.00 13.94
N ALA A 3 -20.35 -8.08 14.27
CA ALA A 3 -19.24 -7.66 13.41
C ALA A 3 -18.33 -8.83 12.99
N MET A 4 -18.11 -9.81 13.90
CA MET A 4 -17.35 -11.03 13.56
C MET A 4 -18.13 -11.93 12.58
N LEU A 5 -19.45 -12.04 12.76
CA LEU A 5 -20.31 -12.77 11.82
C LEU A 5 -20.32 -12.09 10.45
N ALA A 6 -20.46 -10.76 10.40
CA ALA A 6 -20.41 -9.99 9.16
C ALA A 6 -19.09 -10.18 8.42
N ALA A 7 -17.94 -10.12 9.11
CA ALA A 7 -16.62 -10.35 8.50
C ALA A 7 -16.49 -11.75 7.88
N ASN A 8 -17.14 -12.77 8.47
CA ASN A 8 -17.06 -14.17 8.01
C ASN A 8 -18.25 -14.60 7.15
N ALA A 9 -19.25 -13.76 6.95
CA ALA A 9 -20.37 -14.08 6.08
C ALA A 9 -19.91 -14.23 4.62
N PRO A 10 -20.38 -15.29 3.91
CA PRO A 10 -20.08 -15.41 2.49
C PRO A 10 -20.64 -14.22 1.73
N ILE A 11 -20.01 -13.91 0.61
CA ILE A 11 -20.36 -12.77 -0.23
C ILE A 11 -20.69 -13.24 -1.64
N ALA A 12 -21.78 -12.70 -2.22
CA ALA A 12 -22.21 -12.94 -3.59
C ALA A 12 -21.97 -11.66 -4.44
N LYS A 13 -20.70 -11.20 -4.46
CA LYS A 13 -20.28 -10.00 -5.18
C LYS A 13 -19.16 -10.33 -6.16
N ALA A 14 -18.93 -9.44 -7.12
CA ALA A 14 -17.86 -9.50 -8.09
C ALA A 14 -17.14 -8.17 -8.21
N LEU A 15 -15.90 -8.19 -8.69
CA LEU A 15 -15.15 -7.00 -9.07
C LEU A 15 -15.18 -6.88 -10.59
N ARG A 16 -15.83 -5.84 -11.09
CA ARG A 16 -15.98 -5.56 -12.53
C ARG A 16 -14.91 -4.59 -13.01
N PRO A 17 -14.08 -4.97 -13.97
CA PRO A 17 -13.08 -4.06 -14.55
C PRO A 17 -13.73 -2.90 -15.32
N CYS A 18 -13.24 -1.68 -15.08
CA CYS A 18 -13.65 -0.47 -15.79
C CYS A 18 -12.45 0.09 -16.56
N ARG A 19 -12.30 -0.29 -17.83
CA ARG A 19 -11.16 0.14 -18.66
C ARG A 19 -11.16 1.64 -18.93
N GLU A 20 -12.35 2.22 -19.09
CA GLU A 20 -12.53 3.64 -19.44
C GLU A 20 -12.02 4.58 -18.35
N GLU A 21 -12.07 4.15 -17.09
CA GLU A 21 -11.60 4.92 -15.95
C GLU A 21 -10.17 4.59 -15.53
N SER A 22 -9.62 3.49 -16.06
CA SER A 22 -8.26 3.00 -15.77
C SER A 22 -7.20 3.75 -16.56
N VAL A 23 -5.96 3.68 -16.09
CA VAL A 23 -4.75 4.11 -16.80
C VAL A 23 -3.83 2.91 -16.94
N ASP A 24 -3.32 2.66 -18.15
CA ASP A 24 -2.44 1.54 -18.48
C ASP A 24 -2.98 0.16 -18.01
N PHE A 25 -4.29 -0.06 -18.22
CA PHE A 25 -5.04 -1.21 -17.71
C PHE A 25 -4.33 -2.55 -17.92
N ASP A 26 -3.69 -2.75 -19.09
CA ASP A 26 -3.12 -4.04 -19.48
C ASP A 26 -1.79 -4.35 -18.77
N THR A 27 -1.07 -3.34 -18.31
CA THR A 27 0.31 -3.46 -17.81
C THR A 27 0.49 -3.06 -16.36
N THR A 28 -0.35 -2.14 -15.83
CA THR A 28 -0.22 -1.65 -14.46
C THR A 28 -0.41 -2.74 -13.42
N LYS A 29 0.30 -2.61 -12.31
CA LYS A 29 0.23 -3.49 -11.14
C LYS A 29 -0.54 -2.87 -9.97
N ASN A 30 -1.11 -1.67 -10.15
CA ASN A 30 -1.85 -0.93 -9.13
C ASN A 30 -3.36 -1.11 -9.30
N LEU A 31 -4.09 -1.10 -8.18
CA LEU A 31 -5.54 -1.26 -8.16
C LEU A 31 -6.23 -0.10 -7.47
N PHE A 32 -7.39 0.31 -8.02
CA PHE A 32 -8.38 1.16 -7.39
C PHE A 32 -9.74 0.44 -7.40
N ILE A 33 -10.24 0.08 -6.22
CA ILE A 33 -11.51 -0.64 -6.07
C ILE A 33 -12.56 0.35 -5.59
N GLU A 34 -13.61 0.51 -6.38
CA GLU A 34 -14.76 1.37 -6.07
C GLU A 34 -15.89 0.52 -5.52
N GLY A 35 -16.26 0.75 -4.26
CA GLY A 35 -17.32 0.02 -3.57
C GLY A 35 -17.12 -0.08 -2.06
N ASP A 36 -18.02 -0.82 -1.38
CA ASP A 36 -17.91 -1.05 0.07
C ASP A 36 -16.63 -1.79 0.41
N ASN A 37 -15.91 -1.29 1.41
CA ASN A 37 -14.61 -1.83 1.77
C ASN A 37 -14.68 -3.16 2.55
N LEU A 38 -15.77 -3.46 3.27
CA LEU A 38 -15.94 -4.78 3.90
C LEU A 38 -16.05 -5.86 2.83
N ASP A 39 -16.87 -5.62 1.81
CA ASP A 39 -17.06 -6.54 0.69
C ASP A 39 -15.79 -6.66 -0.16
N ALA A 40 -15.13 -5.54 -0.46
CA ALA A 40 -13.85 -5.54 -1.16
C ALA A 40 -12.77 -6.33 -0.40
N LEU A 41 -12.66 -6.14 0.92
CA LEU A 41 -11.70 -6.88 1.75
C LEU A 41 -11.98 -8.37 1.77
N LYS A 42 -13.26 -8.82 1.73
CA LYS A 42 -13.61 -10.24 1.63
C LYS A 42 -13.11 -10.83 0.30
N LEU A 43 -13.35 -10.15 -0.81
CA LEU A 43 -12.88 -10.62 -2.13
C LEU A 43 -11.35 -10.61 -2.23
N LEU A 44 -10.68 -9.64 -1.62
CA LEU A 44 -9.22 -9.58 -1.57
C LEU A 44 -8.58 -10.72 -0.76
N GLN A 45 -9.32 -11.34 0.21
CA GLN A 45 -8.79 -12.50 0.94
C GLN A 45 -8.36 -13.62 0.00
N GLU A 46 -9.11 -13.88 -1.07
CA GLU A 46 -8.82 -14.99 -1.99
C GLU A 46 -7.45 -14.81 -2.69
N SER A 47 -7.12 -13.60 -3.10
CA SER A 47 -5.94 -13.31 -3.94
C SER A 47 -4.75 -12.74 -3.17
N TYR A 48 -4.98 -12.05 -2.04
CA TYR A 48 -3.96 -11.27 -1.33
C TYR A 48 -3.73 -11.69 0.12
N LEU A 49 -4.23 -12.84 0.56
CA LEU A 49 -4.01 -13.38 1.90
C LEU A 49 -2.51 -13.44 2.23
N GLY A 50 -2.09 -12.75 3.29
CA GLY A 50 -0.70 -12.73 3.74
C GLY A 50 0.30 -12.06 2.77
N LYS A 51 -0.14 -11.20 1.84
CA LYS A 51 0.71 -10.57 0.82
C LYS A 51 0.90 -9.06 1.00
N VAL A 52 0.10 -8.40 1.82
CA VAL A 52 0.16 -6.96 2.03
C VAL A 52 1.20 -6.63 3.09
N LYS A 53 2.21 -5.83 2.74
CA LYS A 53 3.28 -5.43 3.66
C LYS A 53 2.84 -4.33 4.61
N MET A 54 2.11 -3.38 4.10
CA MET A 54 1.66 -2.21 4.86
C MET A 54 0.20 -1.91 4.58
N ILE A 55 -0.56 -1.65 5.63
CA ILE A 55 -1.90 -1.11 5.56
C ILE A 55 -1.87 0.28 6.20
N TYR A 56 -2.47 1.26 5.54
CA TYR A 56 -2.80 2.56 6.12
C TYR A 56 -4.30 2.76 6.03
N ILE A 57 -4.92 3.30 7.07
CA ILE A 57 -6.32 3.70 7.05
C ILE A 57 -6.55 5.03 7.77
N ASP A 58 -7.46 5.79 7.21
CA ASP A 58 -7.98 7.04 7.78
C ASP A 58 -9.52 6.96 7.84
N PRO A 59 -10.08 6.18 8.79
CA PRO A 59 -11.51 5.98 8.88
C PRO A 59 -12.23 7.27 9.33
N PRO A 60 -13.56 7.36 9.16
CA PRO A 60 -14.34 8.46 9.74
C PRO A 60 -14.08 8.59 11.24
N TYR A 61 -13.88 9.83 11.74
CA TYR A 61 -13.51 10.08 13.15
C TYR A 61 -14.71 10.13 14.10
N ASN A 62 -15.90 9.86 13.60
CA ASN A 62 -17.15 9.82 14.38
C ASN A 62 -17.42 11.15 15.11
N THR A 63 -17.29 12.28 14.42
CA THR A 63 -17.45 13.64 14.98
C THR A 63 -18.92 14.07 15.12
N GLY A 64 -19.88 13.17 14.88
CA GLY A 64 -21.31 13.46 14.85
C GLY A 64 -21.83 14.00 13.52
N ASN A 65 -20.95 14.26 12.58
CA ASN A 65 -21.29 14.68 11.20
C ASN A 65 -20.79 13.70 10.14
N ASP A 66 -20.04 12.70 10.55
CA ASP A 66 -19.44 11.72 9.66
C ASP A 66 -20.46 10.65 9.26
N PHE A 67 -20.37 10.18 8.03
CA PHE A 67 -21.10 9.00 7.59
C PHE A 67 -20.33 7.75 8.04
N ILE A 68 -21.05 6.79 8.63
CA ILE A 68 -20.55 5.45 8.89
C ILE A 68 -21.22 4.47 7.93
N TYR A 69 -20.50 3.42 7.56
CA TYR A 69 -21.03 2.39 6.68
C TYR A 69 -22.07 1.55 7.44
N ALA A 70 -23.27 1.38 6.88
CA ALA A 70 -24.30 0.53 7.43
C ALA A 70 -24.01 -0.94 7.06
N ASP A 71 -23.28 -1.63 7.91
CA ASP A 71 -23.16 -3.09 7.78
C ASP A 71 -24.44 -3.75 8.28
N ASP A 72 -24.98 -4.74 7.55
CA ASP A 72 -26.17 -5.51 7.93
C ASP A 72 -25.90 -6.36 9.17
N PHE A 73 -25.82 -5.72 10.33
CA PHE A 73 -25.67 -6.41 11.61
C PHE A 73 -27.01 -6.93 12.18
N MET A 74 -28.16 -6.51 11.61
CA MET A 74 -29.48 -6.90 12.13
C MET A 74 -30.55 -7.03 11.03
N ARG A 75 -31.15 -8.20 10.94
CA ARG A 75 -32.33 -8.48 10.08
C ARG A 75 -33.65 -7.84 10.59
N SER A 76 -33.67 -7.24 11.78
CA SER A 76 -34.85 -6.59 12.37
C SER A 76 -34.85 -5.07 12.23
N GLN A 77 -33.82 -4.46 11.67
CA GLN A 77 -33.67 -3.01 11.55
C GLN A 77 -34.24 -2.43 10.25
N GLU A 78 -34.48 -3.28 9.24
CA GLU A 78 -35.13 -2.82 7.98
C GLU A 78 -36.52 -2.23 8.23
N GLU A 79 -37.31 -2.79 9.16
CA GLU A 79 -38.61 -2.26 9.54
C GLU A 79 -38.52 -0.96 10.33
N GLU A 80 -37.52 -0.81 11.20
CA GLU A 80 -37.28 0.44 11.95
C GLU A 80 -36.66 1.52 11.08
N ASN A 81 -35.73 1.19 10.22
CA ASN A 81 -35.04 2.13 9.33
C ASN A 81 -35.96 2.68 8.22
N ALA A 82 -36.87 1.85 7.70
CA ALA A 82 -37.90 2.29 6.76
C ALA A 82 -38.88 3.28 7.39
N GLN A 83 -39.17 3.15 8.69
CA GLN A 83 -40.02 4.11 9.43
C GLN A 83 -39.30 5.41 9.77
N MET A 84 -37.95 5.42 9.87
CA MET A 84 -37.15 6.62 10.20
C MET A 84 -36.60 7.36 8.98
N GLY A 85 -36.85 6.90 7.75
CA GLY A 85 -36.41 7.58 6.52
C GLY A 85 -34.88 7.62 6.35
N MET A 86 -34.17 6.57 6.75
CA MET A 86 -32.72 6.50 6.75
C MET A 86 -32.07 6.03 5.43
N TYR A 87 -32.87 5.81 4.39
CA TYR A 87 -32.37 5.54 3.05
C TYR A 87 -32.49 6.81 2.23
N ASP A 88 -31.46 7.12 1.42
CA ASP A 88 -31.61 8.11 0.37
C ASP A 88 -32.45 7.54 -0.80
N GLU A 89 -32.80 8.39 -1.78
CA GLU A 89 -33.63 8.00 -2.93
C GLU A 89 -32.97 6.93 -3.83
N ASP A 90 -31.67 6.62 -3.58
CA ASP A 90 -30.85 5.68 -4.36
C ASP A 90 -30.48 4.39 -3.59
N GLU A 91 -31.11 4.08 -2.45
CA GLU A 91 -30.87 2.89 -1.60
C GLU A 91 -29.41 2.77 -1.07
N ASN A 92 -28.67 3.87 -0.94
CA ASN A 92 -27.29 3.85 -0.43
C ASN A 92 -27.25 3.57 1.07
N ARG A 93 -26.33 2.67 1.47
CA ARG A 93 -26.12 2.19 2.84
C ARG A 93 -25.32 3.13 3.75
N LEU A 94 -25.39 4.42 3.52
CA LEU A 94 -24.72 5.41 4.35
C LEU A 94 -25.74 6.10 5.27
N PHE A 95 -25.47 6.09 6.56
CA PHE A 95 -26.24 6.92 7.49
C PHE A 95 -25.34 7.83 8.31
N LYS A 96 -25.85 9.01 8.61
CA LYS A 96 -25.15 9.96 9.45
C LYS A 96 -25.23 9.51 10.90
N ASN A 97 -24.08 9.18 11.51
CA ASN A 97 -24.02 8.82 12.91
C ASN A 97 -24.04 10.11 13.76
N THR A 98 -25.15 10.38 14.41
CA THR A 98 -25.34 11.60 15.22
C THR A 98 -25.26 11.27 16.71
N ASP A 99 -24.88 12.25 17.53
CA ASP A 99 -24.79 12.13 19.00
C ASP A 99 -26.13 11.71 19.66
N THR A 100 -27.24 11.82 18.94
CA THR A 100 -28.57 11.36 19.40
C THR A 100 -28.75 9.85 19.24
N ASN A 101 -27.89 9.17 18.48
CA ASN A 101 -27.89 7.72 18.37
C ASN A 101 -27.40 7.09 19.69
N GLY A 102 -28.24 6.35 20.39
CA GLY A 102 -27.85 5.63 21.61
C GLY A 102 -26.75 4.57 21.40
N ARG A 103 -26.42 4.24 20.15
CA ARG A 103 -25.38 3.29 19.73
C ARG A 103 -24.18 3.96 19.04
N PHE A 104 -24.06 5.26 19.14
CA PHE A 104 -23.09 6.12 18.43
C PHE A 104 -21.69 5.50 18.33
N HIS A 105 -21.06 5.18 19.45
CA HIS A 105 -19.73 4.56 19.48
C HIS A 105 -19.76 3.08 19.09
N SER A 106 -20.82 2.33 19.46
CA SER A 106 -20.85 0.88 19.22
C SER A 106 -21.02 0.52 17.74
N ASP A 107 -21.79 1.30 17.00
CA ASP A 107 -22.00 1.09 15.57
C ASP A 107 -20.71 1.39 14.81
N TRP A 108 -20.04 2.49 15.14
CA TRP A 108 -18.72 2.82 14.61
C TRP A 108 -17.68 1.72 14.94
N CYS A 109 -17.63 1.26 16.19
CA CYS A 109 -16.75 0.17 16.61
C CYS A 109 -17.01 -1.12 15.84
N SER A 110 -18.28 -1.46 15.59
CA SER A 110 -18.66 -2.67 14.84
C SER A 110 -18.22 -2.60 13.38
N MET A 111 -18.40 -1.44 12.75
CA MET A 111 -17.93 -1.14 11.39
C MET A 111 -16.41 -1.32 11.28
N ILE A 112 -15.64 -0.72 12.17
CA ILE A 112 -14.17 -0.80 12.15
C ILE A 112 -13.68 -2.22 12.47
N TYR A 113 -14.27 -2.88 13.49
CA TYR A 113 -13.84 -4.19 13.95
C TYR A 113 -13.92 -5.26 12.85
N SER A 114 -15.02 -5.30 12.08
CA SER A 114 -15.19 -6.26 10.98
C SER A 114 -14.09 -6.12 9.93
N ARG A 115 -13.73 -4.89 9.58
CA ARG A 115 -12.70 -4.56 8.58
C ARG A 115 -11.29 -4.87 9.08
N LEU A 116 -10.99 -4.56 10.34
CA LEU A 116 -9.68 -4.87 10.93
C LEU A 116 -9.40 -6.38 11.01
N LEU A 117 -10.44 -7.21 11.26
CA LEU A 117 -10.31 -8.68 11.24
C LEU A 117 -9.81 -9.17 9.88
N LEU A 118 -10.40 -8.69 8.79
CA LEU A 118 -10.01 -9.05 7.43
C LEU A 118 -8.64 -8.46 7.07
N ALA A 119 -8.41 -7.19 7.42
CA ALA A 119 -7.16 -6.50 7.17
C ALA A 119 -5.95 -7.23 7.78
N ARG A 120 -6.09 -7.74 9.02
CA ARG A 120 -5.05 -8.53 9.68
C ARG A 120 -4.64 -9.76 8.88
N ASN A 121 -5.60 -10.43 8.25
CA ASN A 121 -5.33 -11.64 7.45
C ASN A 121 -4.56 -11.31 6.17
N LEU A 122 -4.79 -10.14 5.58
CA LEU A 122 -4.10 -9.70 4.37
C LEU A 122 -2.62 -9.36 4.62
N LEU A 123 -2.25 -8.93 5.84
CA LEU A 123 -0.88 -8.57 6.18
C LEU A 123 0.08 -9.75 6.06
N THR A 124 1.29 -9.49 5.56
CA THR A 124 2.44 -10.41 5.69
C THR A 124 2.77 -10.65 7.17
N GLU A 125 3.51 -11.72 7.49
CA GLU A 125 3.86 -12.03 8.89
C GLU A 125 4.68 -10.90 9.55
N ASP A 126 5.48 -10.19 8.79
CA ASP A 126 6.25 -9.02 9.21
C ASP A 126 5.59 -7.67 8.82
N GLY A 127 4.30 -7.70 8.51
CA GLY A 127 3.52 -6.55 8.07
C GLY A 127 3.08 -5.63 9.21
N PHE A 128 2.71 -4.41 8.84
CA PHE A 128 2.30 -3.34 9.76
C PHE A 128 1.02 -2.65 9.29
N ILE A 129 0.23 -2.18 10.26
CA ILE A 129 -0.92 -1.32 10.00
C ILE A 129 -0.78 0.00 10.75
N PHE A 130 -1.07 1.10 10.04
CA PHE A 130 -1.15 2.46 10.55
C PHE A 130 -2.61 2.91 10.51
N ILE A 131 -3.10 3.42 11.63
CA ILE A 131 -4.51 3.80 11.77
C ILE A 131 -4.55 5.24 12.28
N SER A 132 -5.00 6.17 11.45
CA SER A 132 -5.25 7.55 11.86
C SER A 132 -6.52 7.62 12.70
N VAL A 133 -6.50 8.42 13.75
CA VAL A 133 -7.64 8.67 14.63
C VAL A 133 -7.43 9.96 15.40
N ASP A 134 -8.50 10.72 15.65
CA ASP A 134 -8.47 11.85 16.56
C ASP A 134 -8.91 11.48 18.00
N GLU A 135 -9.07 12.47 18.85
CA GLU A 135 -9.43 12.29 20.26
C GLU A 135 -10.81 11.64 20.48
N ASN A 136 -11.74 11.72 19.51
CA ASN A 136 -13.11 11.25 19.70
C ASN A 136 -13.18 9.74 19.86
N GLU A 137 -12.44 8.99 19.04
CA GLU A 137 -12.47 7.52 19.01
C GLU A 137 -11.11 6.87 19.34
N PHE A 138 -10.13 7.62 19.81
CA PHE A 138 -8.79 7.11 20.14
C PHE A 138 -8.80 5.92 21.10
N GLU A 139 -9.60 6.02 22.19
CA GLU A 139 -9.69 4.94 23.17
C GLU A 139 -10.34 3.68 22.60
N ASN A 140 -11.45 3.85 21.86
CA ASN A 140 -12.16 2.74 21.25
C ASN A 140 -11.30 2.09 20.15
N MET A 141 -10.67 2.89 19.28
CA MET A 141 -9.74 2.39 18.26
C MET A 141 -8.59 1.58 18.89
N THR A 142 -7.99 2.10 19.95
CA THR A 142 -6.91 1.40 20.65
C THR A 142 -7.37 0.06 21.23
N LYS A 143 -8.58 0.01 21.82
CA LYS A 143 -9.15 -1.23 22.42
C LYS A 143 -9.44 -2.27 21.34
N ILE A 144 -10.19 -1.91 20.29
CA ILE A 144 -10.56 -2.86 19.23
C ILE A 144 -9.36 -3.33 18.42
N SER A 145 -8.40 -2.44 18.11
CA SER A 145 -7.17 -2.82 17.43
C SER A 145 -6.30 -3.73 18.30
N SER A 146 -6.27 -3.50 19.63
CA SER A 146 -5.56 -4.39 20.57
C SER A 146 -6.23 -5.76 20.68
N GLU A 147 -7.54 -5.86 20.52
CA GLU A 147 -8.24 -7.14 20.46
C GLU A 147 -7.91 -7.90 19.17
N VAL A 148 -7.96 -7.22 18.03
CA VAL A 148 -7.71 -7.83 16.72
C VAL A 148 -6.24 -8.21 16.54
N PHE A 149 -5.31 -7.30 16.77
CA PHE A 149 -3.88 -7.50 16.50
C PHE A 149 -3.12 -8.08 17.70
N GLY A 150 -3.65 -7.93 18.91
CA GLY A 150 -2.98 -8.25 20.16
C GLY A 150 -2.30 -7.01 20.76
N ARG A 151 -2.51 -6.77 22.07
CA ARG A 151 -1.93 -5.60 22.77
C ARG A 151 -0.40 -5.54 22.71
N SER A 152 0.26 -6.70 22.71
CA SER A 152 1.73 -6.78 22.60
C SER A 152 2.28 -6.37 21.23
N ASN A 153 1.41 -6.24 20.23
CA ASN A 153 1.73 -5.82 18.87
C ASN A 153 1.53 -4.33 18.63
N LEU A 154 1.01 -3.58 19.58
CA LEU A 154 1.05 -2.12 19.56
C LEU A 154 2.51 -1.67 19.65
N ARG A 155 3.01 -1.02 18.61
CA ARG A 155 4.39 -0.55 18.50
C ARG A 155 4.53 0.87 19.01
N ASN A 156 3.71 1.79 18.50
CA ASN A 156 3.71 3.19 18.87
C ASN A 156 2.31 3.79 18.75
N CYS A 157 2.11 4.89 19.47
CA CYS A 157 1.10 5.89 19.22
C CYS A 157 1.85 7.15 18.79
N ILE A 158 1.76 7.49 17.51
CA ILE A 158 2.50 8.60 16.90
C ILE A 158 1.61 9.83 16.95
N ALA A 159 2.13 10.93 17.51
CA ALA A 159 1.44 12.22 17.51
C ALA A 159 1.86 13.01 16.26
N VAL A 160 0.90 13.39 15.44
CA VAL A 160 1.11 14.20 14.24
C VAL A 160 0.41 15.55 14.37
N ARG A 161 0.97 16.59 13.78
CA ARG A 161 0.39 17.93 13.83
C ARG A 161 -0.96 17.96 13.14
N ARG A 162 -1.93 18.67 13.73
CA ARG A 162 -3.22 19.02 13.14
C ARG A 162 -3.27 20.53 12.87
N GLY A 163 -3.90 20.93 11.79
CA GLY A 163 -4.16 22.34 11.53
C GLY A 163 -5.13 22.94 12.56
N ILE A 164 -4.68 23.97 13.28
CA ILE A 164 -5.52 24.66 14.27
C ILE A 164 -6.20 25.84 13.60
N LYS A 165 -7.53 25.84 13.56
CA LYS A 165 -8.30 27.06 13.27
C LYS A 165 -8.34 27.92 14.53
N ASN A 166 -7.73 29.09 14.49
CA ASN A 166 -7.57 29.98 15.66
C ASN A 166 -8.88 30.73 15.98
N VAL A 167 -10.01 30.02 15.97
CA VAL A 167 -11.35 30.59 16.23
C VAL A 167 -11.48 31.08 17.68
N GLN A 168 -10.71 30.49 18.59
CA GLN A 168 -10.76 30.82 20.02
C GLN A 168 -10.03 32.13 20.38
N ALA A 169 -9.19 32.68 19.47
CA ALA A 169 -8.42 33.90 19.74
C ALA A 169 -9.27 35.14 19.99
N GLN A 170 -10.58 35.09 19.69
CA GLN A 170 -11.54 36.19 19.93
C GLN A 170 -12.15 36.18 21.34
N PHE A 171 -11.88 35.16 22.18
CA PHE A 171 -12.45 35.03 23.51
C PHE A 171 -11.38 35.32 24.59
N ASP A 172 -11.77 36.05 25.64
CA ASP A 172 -10.91 36.39 26.77
C ASP A 172 -10.61 35.18 27.67
N THR A 173 -11.49 34.16 27.64
CA THR A 173 -11.34 32.92 28.43
C THR A 173 -11.71 31.72 27.60
N LEU A 174 -11.06 30.57 27.84
CA LEU A 174 -11.29 29.32 27.13
C LEU A 174 -11.76 28.25 28.12
N SER A 175 -12.69 27.40 27.69
CA SER A 175 -13.09 26.20 28.47
C SER A 175 -12.06 25.07 28.33
N SER A 176 -11.36 25.01 27.21
CA SER A 176 -10.33 23.99 26.92
C SER A 176 -9.33 24.53 25.91
N LEU A 177 -8.15 23.92 25.82
CA LEU A 177 -7.18 24.21 24.76
C LEU A 177 -7.65 23.57 23.44
N SER A 178 -7.36 24.25 22.33
CA SER A 178 -7.58 23.66 21.00
C SER A 178 -6.67 22.46 20.78
N GLN A 179 -7.23 21.38 20.24
CA GLN A 179 -6.45 20.19 19.90
C GLN A 179 -5.49 20.47 18.74
N GLY A 180 -4.20 20.34 18.99
CA GLY A 180 -3.13 20.67 18.04
C GLY A 180 -2.51 19.45 17.36
N HIS A 181 -3.01 18.25 17.63
CA HIS A 181 -2.50 17.01 17.09
C HIS A 181 -3.60 15.97 16.93
N GLU A 182 -3.33 14.98 16.10
CA GLU A 182 -4.07 13.73 15.97
C GLU A 182 -3.10 12.56 16.16
N TYR A 183 -3.60 11.35 16.16
CA TYR A 183 -2.82 10.15 16.45
C TYR A 183 -2.76 9.22 15.25
N ILE A 184 -1.62 8.52 15.11
CA ILE A 184 -1.51 7.35 14.23
C ILE A 184 -1.12 6.16 15.11
N LEU A 185 -2.01 5.20 15.27
CA LEU A 185 -1.74 3.94 15.95
C LEU A 185 -0.97 3.02 15.01
N LEU A 186 0.15 2.47 15.48
CA LEU A 186 0.99 1.54 14.73
C LEU A 186 0.97 0.16 15.37
N PHE A 187 0.41 -0.81 14.65
CA PHE A 187 0.44 -2.22 15.04
C PHE A 187 1.24 -3.06 14.05
N SER A 188 1.89 -4.11 14.56
CA SER A 188 2.45 -5.18 13.73
C SER A 188 1.54 -6.41 13.75
N LYS A 189 1.65 -7.28 12.74
CA LYS A 189 0.95 -8.57 12.77
C LYS A 189 1.49 -9.51 13.83
N ARG A 190 2.82 -9.53 14.04
CA ARG A 190 3.50 -10.43 15.00
C ARG A 190 4.32 -9.66 16.04
N THR A 191 4.51 -10.27 17.19
CA THR A 191 5.28 -9.68 18.31
C THR A 191 6.78 -9.59 18.07
N ASP A 192 7.32 -10.44 17.22
CA ASP A 192 8.74 -10.48 16.86
C ASP A 192 9.12 -9.56 15.69
N SER A 193 8.14 -8.95 15.00
CA SER A 193 8.39 -7.94 13.97
C SER A 193 9.18 -6.76 14.54
N ARG A 194 10.13 -6.24 13.76
CA ARG A 194 10.98 -5.11 14.15
C ARG A 194 10.82 -3.96 13.17
N LEU A 195 10.73 -2.75 13.72
CA LEU A 195 10.69 -1.53 12.91
C LEU A 195 12.11 -1.16 12.45
N PRO A 196 12.29 -0.75 11.19
CA PRO A 196 13.51 -0.09 10.75
C PRO A 196 13.77 1.18 11.54
N LYS A 197 15.01 1.63 11.59
CA LYS A 197 15.30 2.95 12.19
C LYS A 197 14.80 4.04 11.26
N LEU A 198 14.07 4.99 11.82
CA LEU A 198 13.58 6.16 11.10
C LEU A 198 14.44 7.38 11.44
N PHE A 199 14.98 8.05 10.42
CA PHE A 199 15.80 9.23 10.58
C PHE A 199 15.17 10.44 9.89
N SER A 200 15.26 11.60 10.52
CA SER A 200 15.13 12.88 9.83
C SER A 200 16.48 13.22 9.22
N VAL A 201 16.54 13.38 7.92
CA VAL A 201 17.75 13.79 7.21
C VAL A 201 18.03 15.25 7.55
N PHE A 202 19.30 15.62 7.75
CA PHE A 202 19.69 17.02 7.90
C PHE A 202 19.95 17.62 6.51
N ASP A 203 19.60 18.88 6.32
CA ASP A 203 19.89 19.63 5.09
C ASP A 203 21.40 19.66 4.79
N GLU A 204 22.23 19.68 5.82
CA GLU A 204 23.68 19.54 5.71
C GLU A 204 24.18 18.42 6.62
N LYS A 205 25.07 17.55 6.10
CA LYS A 205 25.74 16.52 6.91
C LYS A 205 26.48 17.16 8.08
N LYS A 206 26.09 16.82 9.30
CA LYS A 206 26.84 17.27 10.49
C LYS A 206 28.19 16.57 10.50
N LYS A 207 29.27 17.37 10.47
CA LYS A 207 30.64 16.87 10.62
C LYS A 207 30.79 16.09 11.92
N GLY A 208 31.67 15.12 11.90
CA GLY A 208 32.05 14.40 13.10
C GLY A 208 32.65 15.35 14.17
N LYS A 209 32.48 15.00 15.41
CA LYS A 209 32.99 15.79 16.53
C LYS A 209 33.59 14.92 17.64
N TRP A 210 34.51 15.49 18.38
CA TRP A 210 35.00 14.90 19.61
C TRP A 210 34.13 15.34 20.78
N ASP A 211 33.71 14.39 21.63
CA ASP A 211 32.88 14.65 22.81
C ASP A 211 33.49 13.98 24.06
N THR A 212 33.13 14.45 25.26
CA THR A 212 33.68 13.91 26.49
C THR A 212 33.35 12.44 26.70
N PHE A 213 34.36 11.66 27.05
CA PHE A 213 34.23 10.24 27.30
C PHE A 213 33.65 9.89 28.68
N TRP A 214 33.67 10.83 29.58
CA TRP A 214 33.11 10.70 30.93
C TRP A 214 31.58 10.86 30.90
N ARG A 215 30.88 10.11 31.78
CA ARG A 215 29.45 10.22 32.05
C ARG A 215 29.17 10.35 33.53
N GLY A 216 28.16 11.16 33.90
CA GLY A 216 27.70 11.34 35.26
C GLY A 216 26.92 10.14 35.86
N THR A 217 26.50 9.16 35.03
CA THR A 217 25.90 7.91 35.53
C THR A 217 26.94 7.07 36.26
N ASP A 218 26.54 6.31 37.29
CA ASP A 218 27.48 5.58 38.13
C ASP A 218 27.32 4.06 38.00
N ARG A 219 28.32 3.43 37.37
CA ARG A 219 28.49 1.97 37.32
C ARG A 219 29.92 1.63 37.68
N PRO A 220 30.21 1.07 38.89
CA PRO A 220 31.56 0.77 39.33
C PRO A 220 32.42 -0.04 38.36
N THR A 221 31.82 -0.98 37.63
CA THR A 221 32.48 -1.81 36.62
C THR A 221 32.98 -1.04 35.39
N MET A 222 32.54 0.19 35.22
CA MET A 222 32.94 1.09 34.13
C MET A 222 33.95 2.14 34.57
N ARG A 223 34.51 2.00 35.79
CA ARG A 223 35.60 2.78 36.31
C ARG A 223 36.88 1.97 36.22
N TYR A 224 37.77 2.38 35.38
CA TYR A 224 39.08 1.77 35.17
C TYR A 224 40.07 2.86 34.79
N GLU A 225 41.34 2.57 34.97
CA GLU A 225 42.40 3.51 34.61
C GLU A 225 42.51 3.67 33.08
N LEU A 226 42.50 4.93 32.61
CA LEU A 226 42.61 5.29 31.22
C LEU A 226 43.46 6.55 31.06
N PHE A 227 44.58 6.48 30.36
CA PHE A 227 45.57 7.56 30.22
C PHE A 227 46.00 8.13 31.59
N GLY A 228 46.22 7.27 32.59
CA GLY A 228 46.59 7.65 33.94
C GLY A 228 45.47 8.30 34.79
N LYS A 229 44.22 8.24 34.32
CA LYS A 229 43.05 8.83 35.01
C LYS A 229 42.00 7.74 35.29
N CYS A 230 41.45 7.77 36.51
CA CYS A 230 40.32 6.95 36.90
C CYS A 230 39.23 7.85 37.53
N PRO A 231 37.96 7.77 37.08
CA PRO A 231 36.92 8.64 37.64
C PRO A 231 36.57 8.27 39.07
N GLU A 232 36.63 9.21 39.98
CA GLU A 232 36.17 9.03 41.37
C GLU A 232 34.65 8.99 41.45
N LYS A 233 33.96 9.78 40.62
CA LYS A 233 32.51 9.83 40.45
C LYS A 233 32.16 9.72 38.98
N GLY A 234 31.00 9.11 38.69
CA GLY A 234 30.61 8.83 37.34
C GLY A 234 31.33 7.61 36.77
N GLN A 235 31.42 7.53 35.45
CA GLN A 235 31.98 6.36 34.75
C GLN A 235 32.52 6.74 33.38
N TRP A 236 33.33 5.83 32.77
CA TRP A 236 33.61 5.90 31.35
C TRP A 236 32.42 5.44 30.52
N ARG A 237 32.35 5.86 29.26
CA ARG A 237 31.22 5.61 28.37
C ARG A 237 31.13 4.15 27.93
N TRP A 238 32.27 3.48 27.73
CA TRP A 238 32.38 2.10 27.23
C TRP A 238 33.18 1.24 28.22
N GLU A 239 33.05 -0.07 28.07
CA GLU A 239 33.84 -1.06 28.78
C GLU A 239 35.32 -0.98 28.37
N GLN A 240 36.20 -1.52 29.22
CA GLN A 240 37.65 -1.40 29.06
C GLN A 240 38.16 -2.03 27.75
N GLY A 241 37.61 -3.20 27.33
CA GLY A 241 38.02 -3.87 26.11
C GLY A 241 37.70 -3.08 24.85
N ARG A 242 36.47 -2.55 24.75
CA ARG A 242 36.05 -1.69 23.65
C ARG A 242 36.87 -0.40 23.60
N THR A 243 37.13 0.18 24.74
CA THR A 243 37.92 1.41 24.81
C THR A 243 39.38 1.23 24.38
N LYS A 244 40.01 0.12 24.77
CA LYS A 244 41.38 -0.20 24.32
C LYS A 244 41.44 -0.38 22.80
N GLN A 245 40.41 -1.04 22.21
CA GLN A 245 40.34 -1.16 20.76
C GLN A 245 40.14 0.19 20.08
N ALA A 246 39.27 1.05 20.62
CA ALA A 246 39.02 2.38 20.08
C ALA A 246 40.26 3.29 20.11
N ILE A 247 41.12 3.15 21.13
CA ILE A 247 42.41 3.83 21.18
C ILE A 247 43.35 3.33 20.09
N LYS A 248 43.48 2.00 19.94
CA LYS A 248 44.28 1.42 18.85
C LYS A 248 43.81 1.85 17.47
N ASN A 249 42.52 1.91 17.26
CA ASN A 249 41.96 2.38 15.99
C ASN A 249 42.38 3.83 15.70
N TYR A 250 42.36 4.68 16.71
CA TYR A 250 42.80 6.07 16.57
C TYR A 250 44.31 6.19 16.34
N GLU A 251 45.14 5.37 17.00
CA GLU A 251 46.58 5.29 16.75
C GLU A 251 46.90 4.85 15.32
N VAL A 252 46.16 3.89 14.78
CA VAL A 252 46.28 3.45 13.36
C VAL A 252 45.95 4.61 12.43
N TYR A 253 44.85 5.35 12.69
CA TYR A 253 44.51 6.53 11.92
C TYR A 253 45.64 7.58 11.95
N LEU A 254 46.16 7.91 13.13
CA LEU A 254 47.21 8.90 13.29
C LEU A 254 48.48 8.51 12.53
N SER A 255 48.88 7.22 12.64
CA SER A 255 50.12 6.73 12.06
C SER A 255 50.11 6.63 10.54
N ASN A 256 48.96 6.24 9.97
CA ASN A 256 48.92 5.84 8.57
C ASN A 256 48.09 6.77 7.67
N TYR A 257 47.08 7.49 8.20
CA TYR A 257 46.09 8.15 7.37
C TYR A 257 45.92 9.66 7.66
N SER A 258 46.29 10.12 8.85
CA SER A 258 46.02 11.49 9.30
C SER A 258 46.65 12.59 8.44
N LYS A 259 47.66 12.26 7.64
CA LYS A 259 48.32 13.17 6.69
C LYS A 259 47.60 13.30 5.36
N GLU A 260 46.79 12.30 5.02
CA GLU A 260 46.16 12.16 3.70
C GLU A 260 44.68 12.46 3.72
N MET A 261 44.00 12.17 4.85
CA MET A 261 42.57 12.35 4.97
C MET A 261 42.12 12.76 6.37
N SER A 262 40.97 13.43 6.46
CA SER A 262 40.33 13.77 7.73
C SER A 262 39.82 12.52 8.46
N ILE A 263 39.56 12.63 9.77
CA ILE A 263 38.99 11.52 10.54
C ILE A 263 37.57 11.16 10.06
N ASP A 264 36.82 12.13 9.54
CA ASP A 264 35.50 11.93 8.95
C ASP A 264 35.59 11.06 7.69
N ASP A 265 36.53 11.38 6.80
CA ASP A 265 36.78 10.63 5.59
C ASP A 265 37.33 9.23 5.90
N TYR A 266 38.25 9.12 6.86
CA TYR A 266 38.77 7.83 7.30
C TYR A 266 37.68 6.94 7.91
N TYR A 267 36.79 7.51 8.75
CA TYR A 267 35.64 6.75 9.26
C TYR A 267 34.76 6.22 8.13
N SER A 268 34.44 7.08 7.14
CA SER A 268 33.64 6.71 5.99
C SER A 268 34.32 5.63 5.13
N TYR A 269 35.61 5.75 4.90
CA TYR A 269 36.43 4.75 4.18
C TYR A 269 36.39 3.39 4.87
N VAL A 270 36.61 3.33 6.20
CA VAL A 270 36.58 2.08 6.96
C VAL A 270 35.16 1.46 6.96
N LEU A 271 34.13 2.31 7.13
CA LEU A 271 32.74 1.85 7.09
C LEU A 271 32.38 1.24 5.72
N THR A 272 32.79 1.87 4.63
CA THR A 272 32.52 1.38 3.27
C THR A 272 33.29 0.10 2.95
N SER A 273 34.57 0.00 3.37
CA SER A 273 35.44 -1.12 3.06
C SER A 273 35.19 -2.38 3.93
N SER A 274 34.81 -2.20 5.20
CA SER A 274 34.63 -3.31 6.15
C SER A 274 33.19 -3.58 6.54
N GLY A 275 32.24 -2.66 6.25
CA GLY A 275 30.86 -2.72 6.72
C GLY A 275 30.70 -2.50 8.23
N ALA A 276 31.78 -2.26 8.97
CA ALA A 276 31.79 -2.20 10.43
C ALA A 276 32.04 -0.77 10.95
N LYS A 277 31.25 -0.36 11.92
CA LYS A 277 31.45 0.91 12.63
C LYS A 277 32.72 0.85 13.47
N THR A 278 33.57 1.85 13.34
CA THR A 278 34.84 1.96 14.06
C THR A 278 34.80 3.05 15.12
N ASP A 279 35.10 2.69 16.34
CA ASP A 279 35.16 3.63 17.45
C ASP A 279 36.56 4.23 17.56
N PHE A 280 36.63 5.51 18.01
CA PHE A 280 37.91 6.18 18.33
C PHE A 280 37.83 6.88 19.68
N VAL A 281 38.93 6.79 20.45
CA VAL A 281 39.12 7.47 21.74
C VAL A 281 40.50 8.11 21.75
N ARG A 282 40.61 9.32 22.27
CA ARG A 282 41.86 10.07 22.41
C ARG A 282 41.97 10.79 23.74
N LEU A 283 43.16 11.13 24.11
CA LEU A 283 43.45 12.18 25.06
C LEU A 283 43.79 13.45 24.26
N ASN A 284 43.07 14.55 24.51
CA ASN A 284 43.37 15.83 23.87
C ASN A 284 44.51 16.58 24.57
N ASP A 285 44.98 17.69 24.00
CA ASP A 285 46.07 18.49 24.52
C ASP A 285 45.76 19.13 25.89
N GLU A 286 44.48 19.32 26.20
CA GLU A 286 43.99 19.82 27.48
C GLU A 286 43.87 18.72 28.55
N GLY A 287 44.24 17.50 28.22
CA GLY A 287 44.18 16.36 29.12
C GLY A 287 42.78 15.81 29.33
N THR A 288 41.81 16.10 28.45
CA THR A 288 40.44 15.53 28.48
C THR A 288 40.37 14.28 27.62
N ILE A 289 39.77 13.21 28.14
CA ILE A 289 39.53 11.99 27.37
C ILE A 289 38.26 12.18 26.56
N GLN A 290 38.37 12.00 25.26
CA GLN A 290 37.29 12.22 24.29
C GLN A 290 37.08 10.98 23.45
N TYR A 291 35.82 10.77 23.05
CA TYR A 291 35.47 9.79 22.00
C TYR A 291 34.98 10.53 20.77
N TYR A 292 35.17 9.89 19.62
CA TYR A 292 34.71 10.44 18.35
C TYR A 292 33.23 10.10 18.12
N VAL A 293 32.43 11.10 17.81
CA VAL A 293 31.07 11.00 17.33
C VAL A 293 31.13 11.15 15.81
N PRO A 294 30.85 10.10 15.04
CA PRO A 294 31.00 10.17 13.59
C PRO A 294 30.01 11.16 12.95
N PRO A 295 30.23 11.53 11.68
CA PRO A 295 29.31 12.34 10.93
C PRO A 295 27.91 11.76 10.98
N GLN A 296 26.91 12.62 11.09
CA GLN A 296 25.51 12.21 11.16
C GLN A 296 24.76 12.79 9.96
N GLU A 297 24.12 11.93 9.21
CA GLU A 297 23.27 12.33 8.09
C GLU A 297 21.86 12.71 8.54
N GLY A 298 21.47 12.30 9.74
CA GLY A 298 20.13 12.55 10.28
C GLY A 298 20.02 12.31 11.77
N LYS A 299 18.89 12.72 12.35
CA LYS A 299 18.51 12.46 13.74
C LYS A 299 17.50 11.33 13.77
N LEU A 300 17.72 10.34 14.67
CA LEU A 300 16.71 9.30 14.93
C LEU A 300 15.42 9.97 15.41
N LEU A 301 14.34 9.72 14.70
CA LEU A 301 13.01 10.21 15.04
C LEU A 301 12.39 9.39 16.17
N SER A 302 11.55 10.06 16.95
CA SER A 302 10.64 9.45 17.92
C SER A 302 9.23 9.36 17.33
N ASP A 303 8.24 9.05 18.16
CA ASP A 303 6.82 9.05 17.86
C ASP A 303 6.16 10.46 17.90
N ASN A 304 6.95 11.50 18.03
CA ASN A 304 6.50 12.88 17.94
C ASN A 304 6.84 13.45 16.54
N TRP A 305 5.83 13.55 15.67
CA TRP A 305 5.96 14.04 14.29
C TRP A 305 5.35 15.43 14.10
N MET A 306 5.53 16.32 15.07
CA MET A 306 5.13 17.73 14.98
C MET A 306 5.99 18.55 14.01
N ASP A 307 7.06 17.96 13.48
CA ASP A 307 7.94 18.54 12.46
C ASP A 307 7.30 18.62 11.08
N ILE A 308 6.29 17.78 10.79
CA ILE A 308 5.60 17.79 9.50
C ILE A 308 4.60 18.93 9.47
N MET A 309 4.67 19.74 8.41
CA MET A 309 3.69 20.80 8.15
C MET A 309 2.45 20.20 7.47
N MET A 310 1.27 20.59 7.94
CA MET A 310 0.00 20.22 7.28
C MET A 310 -0.23 21.16 6.10
N THR A 311 0.39 20.89 4.98
CA THR A 311 0.13 21.60 3.72
C THR A 311 -0.65 20.66 2.80
N GLY A 312 -1.91 21.01 2.51
CA GLY A 312 -2.68 20.33 1.45
C GLY A 312 -2.05 20.63 0.08
N THR A 313 -1.82 19.62 -0.72
CA THR A 313 -1.24 19.77 -2.06
C THR A 313 -2.33 20.03 -3.10
N TYR A 314 -3.55 19.54 -2.85
CA TYR A 314 -4.70 19.68 -3.74
C TYR A 314 -5.88 20.29 -2.96
N THR A 315 -6.22 21.52 -3.27
CA THR A 315 -7.23 22.32 -2.56
C THR A 315 -8.69 21.87 -2.76
N VAL A 316 -8.93 20.83 -3.55
CA VAL A 316 -10.28 20.37 -3.93
C VAL A 316 -10.93 19.48 -2.86
N PHE A 317 -10.15 18.97 -1.90
CA PHE A 317 -10.63 18.07 -0.85
C PHE A 317 -10.29 18.62 0.54
N ASP A 318 -11.32 18.98 1.32
CA ASP A 318 -11.18 19.70 2.60
C ASP A 318 -10.45 18.93 3.71
N THR A 319 -10.38 17.59 3.62
CA THR A 319 -9.81 16.69 4.64
C THR A 319 -8.64 15.86 4.13
N GLU A 320 -7.86 16.41 3.22
CA GLU A 320 -6.70 15.75 2.64
C GLU A 320 -5.63 15.47 3.70
N LYS A 321 -5.11 14.23 3.76
CA LYS A 321 -3.93 13.90 4.57
C LYS A 321 -2.66 14.45 3.93
N SER A 322 -1.70 14.83 4.77
CA SER A 322 -0.40 15.33 4.32
C SER A 322 0.37 14.26 3.54
N LEU A 323 0.80 14.61 2.33
CA LEU A 323 1.65 13.76 1.51
C LEU A 323 2.98 13.42 2.21
N ASP A 324 3.55 14.38 2.98
CA ASP A 324 4.79 14.17 3.73
C ASP A 324 4.66 13.09 4.81
N ILE A 325 3.47 13.00 5.47
CA ILE A 325 3.18 11.92 6.42
C ILE A 325 3.18 10.58 5.68
N MET A 326 2.51 10.52 4.52
CA MET A 326 2.41 9.29 3.75
C MET A 326 3.76 8.87 3.17
N ASN A 327 4.55 9.80 2.63
CA ASN A 327 5.91 9.53 2.17
C ASN A 327 6.79 8.99 3.31
N ARG A 328 6.68 9.58 4.51
CA ARG A 328 7.42 9.11 5.69
C ARG A 328 7.02 7.69 6.10
N ILE A 329 5.72 7.38 6.16
CA ILE A 329 5.21 6.05 6.55
C ILE A 329 5.60 5.00 5.53
N VAL A 330 5.30 5.24 4.25
CA VAL A 330 5.56 4.29 3.16
C VAL A 330 7.07 4.05 3.04
N GLY A 331 7.89 5.10 2.97
CA GLY A 331 9.34 4.98 2.86
C GLY A 331 10.00 4.33 4.08
N TRP A 332 9.38 4.44 5.28
CA TRP A 332 9.90 3.82 6.49
C TRP A 332 9.75 2.29 6.50
N ILE A 333 8.59 1.79 6.08
CA ILE A 333 8.19 0.39 6.32
C ILE A 333 8.36 -0.48 5.08
N THR A 334 8.22 0.09 3.89
CA THR A 334 8.16 -0.68 2.65
C THR A 334 9.45 -0.67 1.86
N LYS A 335 9.64 -1.71 1.05
CA LYS A 335 10.76 -1.92 0.13
C LYS A 335 10.25 -2.02 -1.31
N GLU A 336 11.16 -2.28 -2.24
CA GLU A 336 10.98 -2.17 -3.69
C GLU A 336 9.75 -2.86 -4.30
N GLU A 337 9.31 -4.01 -3.78
CA GLU A 337 8.23 -4.81 -4.38
C GLU A 337 6.97 -4.94 -3.50
N ASP A 338 6.95 -4.27 -2.35
CA ASP A 338 5.91 -4.43 -1.35
C ASP A 338 4.53 -3.91 -1.83
N ILE A 339 3.46 -4.53 -1.32
CA ILE A 339 2.08 -4.12 -1.56
C ILE A 339 1.59 -3.28 -0.40
N ILE A 340 1.02 -2.13 -0.72
CA ILE A 340 0.40 -1.18 0.21
C ILE A 340 -1.11 -1.18 -0.02
N LEU A 341 -1.90 -1.36 1.04
CA LEU A 341 -3.36 -1.32 1.00
C LEU A 341 -3.87 -0.13 1.80
N ASP A 342 -4.80 0.61 1.21
CA ASP A 342 -5.57 1.64 1.90
C ASP A 342 -7.07 1.44 1.57
N PHE A 343 -7.84 1.02 2.56
CA PHE A 343 -9.26 0.71 2.36
C PHE A 343 -10.23 1.78 2.93
N PHE A 344 -9.68 2.94 3.25
CA PHE A 344 -10.37 4.21 3.43
C PHE A 344 -9.61 5.28 2.67
N SER A 345 -9.42 5.07 1.35
CA SER A 345 -8.40 5.80 0.58
C SER A 345 -8.72 7.29 0.35
N GLY A 346 -9.95 7.71 0.56
CA GLY A 346 -10.37 9.10 0.41
C GLY A 346 -9.90 9.71 -0.90
N SER A 347 -9.08 10.75 -0.81
CA SER A 347 -8.46 11.41 -1.97
C SER A 347 -7.25 10.67 -2.56
N ALA A 348 -6.95 9.45 -2.13
CA ALA A 348 -5.85 8.60 -2.60
C ALA A 348 -4.43 9.18 -2.39
N THR A 349 -4.19 9.86 -1.27
CA THR A 349 -2.85 10.38 -0.91
C THR A 349 -1.82 9.26 -0.79
N THR A 350 -2.23 8.09 -0.29
CA THR A 350 -1.38 6.90 -0.19
C THR A 350 -0.85 6.45 -1.55
N ALA A 351 -1.70 6.42 -2.59
CA ALA A 351 -1.29 6.06 -3.94
C ALA A 351 -0.26 7.06 -4.52
N HIS A 352 -0.50 8.36 -4.32
CA HIS A 352 0.45 9.41 -4.72
C HIS A 352 1.81 9.20 -4.07
N ALA A 353 1.86 8.97 -2.75
CA ALA A 353 3.11 8.72 -2.03
C ALA A 353 3.85 7.48 -2.54
N VAL A 354 3.15 6.40 -2.87
CA VAL A 354 3.75 5.18 -3.41
C VAL A 354 4.41 5.45 -4.77
N MET A 355 3.73 6.15 -5.68
CA MET A 355 4.28 6.49 -7.00
C MET A 355 5.48 7.43 -6.88
N GLN A 356 5.40 8.44 -6.02
CA GLN A 356 6.49 9.38 -5.78
C GLN A 356 7.74 8.67 -5.23
N LEU A 357 7.59 7.81 -4.23
CA LEU A 357 8.71 7.05 -3.67
C LEU A 357 9.31 6.07 -4.68
N ASN A 358 8.49 5.44 -5.52
CA ASN A 358 8.98 4.57 -6.61
C ASN A 358 9.83 5.37 -7.61
N TYR A 359 9.49 6.64 -7.85
CA TYR A 359 10.30 7.52 -8.67
C TYR A 359 11.63 7.89 -8.00
N GLU A 360 11.58 8.27 -6.70
CA GLU A 360 12.74 8.73 -5.94
C GLU A 360 13.80 7.63 -5.69
N ASP A 361 13.36 6.42 -5.35
CA ASP A 361 14.24 5.30 -4.99
C ASP A 361 14.30 4.16 -6.03
N LYS A 362 13.69 4.37 -7.21
CA LYS A 362 13.60 3.39 -8.31
C LYS A 362 12.90 2.09 -7.89
N GLY A 363 11.97 2.17 -6.94
CA GLY A 363 11.21 1.05 -6.42
C GLY A 363 10.04 0.65 -7.33
N HIS A 364 9.44 -0.50 -7.02
CA HIS A 364 8.30 -1.08 -7.75
C HIS A 364 7.16 -1.46 -6.79
N ARG A 365 6.97 -0.67 -5.71
CA ARG A 365 5.85 -0.82 -4.78
C ARG A 365 4.53 -0.75 -5.53
N LYS A 366 3.55 -1.46 -5.03
CA LYS A 366 2.21 -1.56 -5.61
C LYS A 366 1.20 -1.05 -4.59
N PHE A 367 0.17 -0.39 -5.07
CA PHE A 367 -0.91 0.04 -4.19
C PHE A 367 -2.25 -0.64 -4.55
N ILE A 368 -3.07 -0.83 -3.53
CA ILE A 368 -4.47 -1.23 -3.62
C ILE A 368 -5.26 -0.19 -2.84
N MET A 369 -6.03 0.64 -3.54
CA MET A 369 -6.92 1.64 -2.95
C MET A 369 -8.34 1.11 -2.98
N VAL A 370 -9.08 1.25 -1.86
CA VAL A 370 -10.50 0.92 -1.81
C VAL A 370 -11.26 2.13 -1.28
N GLN A 371 -12.31 2.53 -2.00
CA GLN A 371 -13.15 3.67 -1.61
C GLN A 371 -14.61 3.43 -2.00
N LEU A 372 -15.51 3.73 -1.08
CA LEU A 372 -16.93 3.80 -1.35
C LEU A 372 -17.22 5.07 -2.19
N PRO A 373 -18.07 5.01 -3.23
CA PRO A 373 -18.42 6.16 -4.06
C PRO A 373 -19.42 7.12 -3.37
N GLU A 374 -19.01 7.67 -2.21
CA GLU A 374 -19.80 8.68 -1.48
C GLU A 374 -20.01 9.92 -2.34
N ALA A 375 -21.28 10.38 -2.43
CA ALA A 375 -21.62 11.55 -3.20
C ALA A 375 -20.99 12.83 -2.62
N CYS A 376 -20.44 13.69 -3.47
CA CYS A 376 -19.96 15.00 -3.06
C CYS A 376 -21.13 15.92 -2.70
N ASP A 377 -21.03 16.66 -1.57
CA ASP A 377 -22.02 17.67 -1.23
C ASP A 377 -22.14 18.71 -2.38
N ALA A 378 -23.36 18.99 -2.82
CA ALA A 378 -23.64 19.93 -3.91
C ALA A 378 -23.08 21.35 -3.67
N LYS A 379 -22.75 21.70 -2.42
CA LYS A 379 -22.13 22.97 -2.03
C LYS A 379 -20.61 22.89 -1.93
N SER A 380 -20.01 21.71 -2.01
CA SER A 380 -18.56 21.53 -1.90
C SER A 380 -17.81 22.11 -3.11
N GLU A 381 -16.54 22.41 -2.92
CA GLU A 381 -15.65 22.81 -4.03
C GLU A 381 -15.46 21.66 -5.02
N ALA A 382 -15.39 20.42 -4.53
CA ALA A 382 -15.30 19.22 -5.35
C ALA A 382 -16.48 19.09 -6.33
N TYR A 383 -17.72 19.26 -5.85
CA TYR A 383 -18.89 19.21 -6.72
C TYR A 383 -18.88 20.34 -7.76
N ARG A 384 -18.47 21.56 -7.38
CA ARG A 384 -18.32 22.69 -8.31
C ARG A 384 -17.23 22.46 -9.36
N ALA A 385 -16.19 21.69 -9.00
CA ALA A 385 -15.13 21.27 -9.93
C ALA A 385 -15.56 20.13 -10.87
N GLY A 386 -16.79 19.59 -10.69
CA GLY A 386 -17.38 18.58 -11.58
C GLY A 386 -17.31 17.14 -11.06
N TYR A 387 -16.76 16.90 -9.86
CA TYR A 387 -16.71 15.57 -9.26
C TYR A 387 -18.03 15.19 -8.60
N LYS A 388 -18.58 14.03 -8.94
CA LYS A 388 -19.85 13.56 -8.39
C LYS A 388 -19.67 12.83 -7.06
N ASN A 389 -18.58 12.11 -6.92
CA ASN A 389 -18.26 11.32 -5.73
C ASN A 389 -16.76 11.37 -5.40
N ILE A 390 -16.41 10.88 -4.21
CA ILE A 390 -15.02 10.89 -3.71
C ILE A 390 -14.08 9.98 -4.52
N CYS A 391 -14.58 8.90 -5.13
CA CYS A 391 -13.76 8.01 -5.98
C CYS A 391 -13.24 8.74 -7.21
N GLU A 392 -14.05 9.63 -7.81
CA GLU A 392 -13.62 10.45 -8.95
C GLU A 392 -12.46 11.37 -8.56
N ILE A 393 -12.50 11.96 -7.35
CA ILE A 393 -11.41 12.79 -6.81
C ILE A 393 -10.14 11.96 -6.63
N GLY A 394 -10.25 10.78 -6.00
CA GLY A 394 -9.11 9.89 -5.78
C GLY A 394 -8.45 9.44 -7.08
N LYS A 395 -9.26 8.99 -8.06
CA LYS A 395 -8.77 8.59 -9.40
C LYS A 395 -8.10 9.74 -10.12
N GLU A 396 -8.67 10.95 -10.07
CA GLU A 396 -8.10 12.13 -10.70
C GLU A 396 -6.78 12.55 -10.05
N ARG A 397 -6.68 12.46 -8.71
CA ARG A 397 -5.41 12.70 -8.02
C ARG A 397 -4.31 11.75 -8.48
N ILE A 398 -4.61 10.45 -8.60
CA ILE A 398 -3.63 9.48 -9.08
C ILE A 398 -3.18 9.82 -10.51
N ARG A 399 -4.10 10.22 -11.40
CA ARG A 399 -3.76 10.64 -12.78
C ARG A 399 -2.84 11.85 -12.79
N ARG A 400 -3.13 12.87 -11.98
CA ARG A 400 -2.31 14.10 -11.90
C ARG A 400 -0.93 13.81 -11.35
N ALA A 401 -0.85 13.07 -10.23
CA ALA A 401 0.42 12.67 -9.65
C ALA A 401 1.27 11.85 -10.65
N GLY A 402 0.62 10.92 -11.36
CA GLY A 402 1.29 10.14 -12.40
C GLY A 402 1.81 11.01 -13.55
N ALA A 403 1.03 11.99 -14.01
CA ALA A 403 1.44 12.92 -15.07
C ALA A 403 2.61 13.82 -14.63
N GLU A 404 2.58 14.31 -13.38
CA GLU A 404 3.65 15.11 -12.77
C GLU A 404 4.96 14.31 -12.71
N ILE A 405 4.93 13.08 -12.18
CA ILE A 405 6.08 12.18 -12.10
C ILE A 405 6.67 11.88 -13.50
N GLN A 406 5.81 11.64 -14.51
CA GLN A 406 6.28 11.41 -15.87
C GLN A 406 6.92 12.67 -16.48
N GLN A 407 6.40 13.84 -16.16
CA GLN A 407 6.98 15.11 -16.58
C GLN A 407 8.35 15.35 -15.93
N ASP A 408 8.47 15.13 -14.62
CA ASP A 408 9.73 15.29 -13.88
C ASP A 408 10.80 14.33 -14.42
N ARG A 409 10.42 13.08 -14.65
CA ARG A 409 11.31 12.09 -15.30
C ARG A 409 11.78 12.56 -16.68
N ALA A 410 10.89 13.11 -17.49
CA ALA A 410 11.25 13.61 -18.82
C ALA A 410 12.21 14.81 -18.74
N ILE A 411 12.02 15.70 -17.76
CA ILE A 411 12.91 16.84 -17.50
C ILE A 411 14.30 16.36 -17.06
N GLU A 412 14.37 15.40 -16.12
CA GLU A 412 15.65 14.83 -15.66
C GLU A 412 16.41 14.18 -16.81
N ILE A 413 15.75 13.33 -17.60
CA ILE A 413 16.35 12.72 -18.80
C ILE A 413 16.85 13.81 -19.76
N GLY A 414 16.06 14.86 -20.00
CA GLY A 414 16.44 15.99 -20.85
C GLY A 414 17.67 16.73 -20.34
N THR A 415 17.73 16.98 -19.03
CA THR A 415 18.87 17.64 -18.36
C THR A 415 20.13 16.79 -18.48
N HIS A 416 20.05 15.50 -18.16
CA HIS A 416 21.18 14.57 -18.29
C HIS A 416 21.65 14.41 -19.74
N LYS A 417 20.74 14.37 -20.72
CA LYS A 417 21.11 14.38 -22.15
C LYS A 417 21.84 15.66 -22.52
N HIS A 418 21.47 16.81 -21.98
CA HIS A 418 22.14 18.08 -22.21
C HIS A 418 23.51 18.13 -21.55
N GLU A 419 23.63 17.72 -20.30
CA GLU A 419 24.91 17.64 -19.56
C GLU A 419 25.89 16.66 -20.20
N TRP A 420 25.39 15.51 -20.65
CA TRP A 420 26.17 14.53 -21.41
C TRP A 420 26.84 15.13 -22.62
N ASN A 421 26.13 15.95 -23.40
CA ASN A 421 26.68 16.62 -24.58
C ASN A 421 27.74 17.69 -24.24
N GLN A 422 27.85 18.08 -22.95
CA GLN A 422 28.77 19.13 -22.51
C GLN A 422 29.94 18.65 -21.63
N THR A 423 29.92 17.44 -21.03
CA THR A 423 30.88 17.07 -19.99
C THR A 423 31.65 15.74 -20.21
N CYS A 424 32.61 15.53 -19.30
CA CYS A 424 33.68 14.52 -19.22
C CYS A 424 33.31 13.06 -19.52
N TYR A 425 32.05 12.63 -19.47
CA TYR A 425 31.66 11.27 -19.85
C TYR A 425 31.97 11.01 -21.33
N TYR A 426 31.85 12.01 -22.19
CA TYR A 426 32.30 11.97 -23.60
C TYR A 426 33.79 11.62 -23.69
N VAL A 427 34.59 12.02 -22.73
CA VAL A 427 36.05 11.77 -22.73
C VAL A 427 36.37 10.33 -22.32
N GLU A 428 35.62 9.74 -21.40
CA GLU A 428 35.85 8.36 -20.91
C GLU A 428 35.29 7.29 -21.88
N HIS A 429 34.24 7.61 -22.64
CA HIS A 429 33.55 6.67 -23.55
C HIS A 429 33.55 7.17 -25.01
N LYS A 430 34.56 7.95 -25.40
CA LYS A 430 34.66 8.64 -26.67
C LYS A 430 34.46 7.72 -27.88
N GLU A 431 35.01 6.51 -27.87
CA GLU A 431 34.88 5.57 -28.97
C GLU A 431 33.47 5.01 -29.16
N GLU A 432 32.70 4.86 -28.10
CA GLU A 432 31.30 4.43 -28.14
C GLU A 432 30.39 5.58 -28.55
N CYS A 433 30.63 6.76 -28.01
CA CYS A 433 29.88 7.97 -28.32
C CYS A 433 30.09 8.47 -29.76
N ASP A 434 31.32 8.38 -30.27
CA ASP A 434 31.64 8.74 -31.66
C ASP A 434 30.98 7.76 -32.66
N LYS A 435 30.70 6.50 -32.24
CA LYS A 435 29.98 5.53 -33.08
C LYS A 435 28.46 5.74 -33.07
N LEU A 436 27.89 6.19 -31.96
CA LEU A 436 26.45 6.30 -31.75
C LEU A 436 25.94 7.73 -31.92
N GLY A 437 26.79 8.74 -31.79
CA GLY A 437 26.43 10.17 -31.85
C GLY A 437 25.58 10.66 -30.68
N HIS A 438 25.10 9.76 -29.81
CA HIS A 438 24.31 10.02 -28.61
C HIS A 438 24.34 8.79 -27.70
N LEU A 439 24.00 8.95 -26.41
CA LEU A 439 23.78 7.82 -25.51
C LEU A 439 22.61 6.95 -25.99
N PRO A 440 22.74 5.61 -25.91
CA PRO A 440 21.61 4.73 -26.21
C PRO A 440 20.44 5.04 -25.27
N ASP A 441 19.22 4.95 -25.78
CA ASP A 441 18.00 5.11 -24.94
C ASP A 441 17.98 4.09 -23.80
N GLU A 442 18.51 2.89 -23.99
CA GLU A 442 18.68 1.85 -22.97
C GLU A 442 19.47 2.32 -21.73
N TYR A 443 20.43 3.24 -21.89
CA TYR A 443 21.15 3.84 -20.75
C TYR A 443 20.20 4.69 -19.90
N PHE A 444 19.38 5.52 -20.54
CA PHE A 444 18.43 6.38 -19.82
C PHE A 444 17.29 5.57 -19.19
N GLU A 445 16.84 4.50 -19.82
CA GLU A 445 15.85 3.58 -19.23
C GLU A 445 16.39 2.88 -17.99
N LYS A 446 17.69 2.55 -17.96
CA LYS A 446 18.33 1.94 -16.79
C LYS A 446 18.59 2.94 -15.68
N GLU A 447 19.03 4.15 -16.03
CA GLU A 447 19.33 5.20 -15.04
C GLU A 447 18.05 5.85 -14.50
N PHE A 448 17.05 6.04 -15.35
CA PHE A 448 15.72 6.57 -15.04
C PHE A 448 14.64 5.56 -15.43
N PRO A 449 14.47 4.47 -14.70
CA PRO A 449 13.50 3.43 -15.05
C PRO A 449 12.08 4.01 -15.11
N PRO A 450 11.21 3.46 -15.97
CA PRO A 450 9.82 3.87 -16.00
C PRO A 450 9.14 3.52 -14.68
N VAL A 451 8.35 4.46 -14.15
CA VAL A 451 7.52 4.26 -12.97
C VAL A 451 6.13 3.82 -13.42
N ASP A 452 5.56 2.81 -12.77
CA ASP A 452 4.17 2.44 -12.97
C ASP A 452 3.26 3.51 -12.32
N THR A 453 2.79 4.44 -13.16
CA THR A 453 1.85 5.50 -12.78
C THR A 453 0.40 5.15 -13.17
N GLY A 454 0.20 3.97 -13.75
CA GLY A 454 -1.10 3.43 -14.08
C GLY A 454 -1.85 2.88 -12.86
N PHE A 455 -3.13 2.62 -13.04
CA PHE A 455 -3.96 1.90 -12.08
C PHE A 455 -5.18 1.29 -12.78
N ARG A 456 -5.59 0.12 -12.31
CA ARG A 456 -6.73 -0.62 -12.80
C ARG A 456 -7.93 -0.36 -11.92
N VAL A 457 -9.02 0.18 -12.49
CA VAL A 457 -10.27 0.42 -11.78
C VAL A 457 -11.13 -0.83 -11.81
N LEU A 458 -11.54 -1.30 -10.64
CA LEU A 458 -12.47 -2.39 -10.43
C LEU A 458 -13.68 -1.87 -9.65
N LYS A 459 -14.90 -2.11 -10.14
CA LYS A 459 -16.13 -1.71 -9.44
C LYS A 459 -16.77 -2.92 -8.77
N LEU A 460 -17.07 -2.78 -7.49
CA LEU A 460 -17.81 -3.80 -6.76
C LEU A 460 -19.26 -3.83 -7.25
N ASP A 461 -19.74 -5.01 -7.62
CA ASP A 461 -21.10 -5.24 -8.13
C ASP A 461 -21.60 -6.62 -7.68
N ASP A 462 -22.82 -6.94 -7.97
CA ASP A 462 -23.37 -8.27 -7.74
C ASP A 462 -22.63 -9.34 -8.53
N THR A 463 -22.76 -10.61 -8.08
CA THR A 463 -22.17 -11.78 -8.74
C THR A 463 -22.42 -11.79 -10.24
N ASN A 464 -21.47 -12.35 -11.01
CA ASN A 464 -21.59 -12.51 -12.46
C ASN A 464 -22.65 -13.57 -12.85
N MET A 465 -23.06 -14.42 -11.92
CA MET A 465 -23.99 -15.51 -12.17
C MET A 465 -25.43 -15.10 -11.86
N LYS A 466 -26.38 -15.67 -12.59
CA LYS A 466 -27.81 -15.56 -12.29
C LYS A 466 -28.13 -16.35 -11.02
N ASP A 467 -29.07 -15.88 -10.23
CA ASP A 467 -29.58 -16.62 -9.08
C ASP A 467 -30.28 -17.90 -9.56
N VAL A 468 -29.88 -19.02 -8.96
CA VAL A 468 -30.43 -20.35 -9.30
C VAL A 468 -31.43 -20.87 -8.26
N TYR A 469 -31.66 -20.09 -7.18
CA TYR A 469 -32.57 -20.50 -6.11
C TYR A 469 -33.88 -19.74 -6.21
N TYR A 470 -34.80 -20.33 -7.01
CA TYR A 470 -36.20 -19.93 -6.98
C TYR A 470 -37.01 -20.95 -6.16
N ALA A 471 -38.01 -20.46 -5.45
CA ALA A 471 -38.98 -21.38 -4.84
C ALA A 471 -39.66 -22.22 -5.92
N PRO A 472 -40.06 -23.47 -5.65
CA PRO A 472 -40.68 -24.33 -6.68
C PRO A 472 -41.89 -23.71 -7.39
N ASP A 473 -42.59 -22.78 -6.71
CA ASP A 473 -43.76 -22.08 -7.25
C ASP A 473 -43.41 -20.89 -8.16
N ASP A 474 -42.13 -20.48 -8.19
CA ASP A 474 -41.64 -19.36 -9.03
C ASP A 474 -41.18 -19.82 -10.43
N TYR A 475 -41.11 -21.13 -10.69
CA TYR A 475 -40.70 -21.66 -11.98
C TYR A 475 -41.85 -21.61 -13.00
N ASP A 476 -41.67 -20.84 -14.06
CA ASP A 476 -42.51 -20.89 -15.25
C ASP A 476 -41.76 -21.45 -16.47
N GLN A 477 -42.50 -21.75 -17.55
CA GLN A 477 -41.93 -22.35 -18.76
C GLN A 477 -40.99 -21.38 -19.52
N ASN A 478 -41.12 -20.05 -19.31
CA ASN A 478 -40.26 -19.04 -19.90
C ASN A 478 -38.94 -18.89 -19.10
N MET A 479 -38.99 -19.12 -17.79
CA MET A 479 -37.78 -19.16 -16.95
C MET A 479 -36.88 -20.34 -17.32
N LEU A 480 -37.45 -21.50 -17.66
CA LEU A 480 -36.67 -22.66 -18.14
C LEU A 480 -35.87 -22.37 -19.39
N ALA A 481 -36.38 -21.56 -20.32
CA ALA A 481 -35.65 -21.09 -21.49
C ALA A 481 -34.56 -20.08 -21.15
N GLY A 482 -34.73 -19.32 -20.06
CA GLY A 482 -33.74 -18.38 -19.53
C GLY A 482 -32.55 -19.04 -18.77
N LEU A 483 -32.70 -20.32 -18.39
CA LEU A 483 -31.66 -21.13 -17.74
C LEU A 483 -30.58 -21.66 -18.70
N GLU A 484 -30.70 -21.41 -20.01
CA GLU A 484 -29.67 -21.78 -21.00
C GLU A 484 -28.32 -21.05 -20.73
N SER A 485 -28.34 -19.94 -20.03
CA SER A 485 -27.12 -19.22 -19.58
C SER A 485 -27.22 -18.88 -18.09
N ASN A 486 -26.27 -19.39 -17.33
CA ASN A 486 -26.11 -19.09 -15.91
C ASN A 486 -25.43 -17.72 -15.64
N ILE A 487 -25.00 -17.02 -16.70
CA ILE A 487 -24.31 -15.72 -16.64
C ILE A 487 -25.34 -14.61 -16.86
N LYS A 488 -25.24 -13.52 -16.09
CA LYS A 488 -26.05 -12.30 -16.27
C LYS A 488 -25.77 -11.68 -17.65
N ASP A 489 -26.82 -11.10 -18.27
CA ASP A 489 -26.77 -10.67 -19.68
C ASP A 489 -25.90 -9.42 -19.90
N ASP A 490 -25.66 -8.63 -18.86
CA ASP A 490 -24.85 -7.41 -18.85
C ASP A 490 -23.37 -7.65 -18.52
N ARG A 491 -22.95 -8.89 -18.37
CA ARG A 491 -21.56 -9.25 -18.04
C ARG A 491 -20.70 -9.40 -19.29
N THR A 492 -19.52 -8.77 -19.24
CA THR A 492 -18.51 -8.83 -20.29
C THR A 492 -17.53 -9.99 -20.05
N ASP A 493 -16.73 -10.33 -21.06
CA ASP A 493 -15.66 -11.33 -20.93
C ASP A 493 -14.66 -10.97 -19.84
N LEU A 494 -14.37 -9.67 -19.67
CA LEU A 494 -13.49 -9.20 -18.58
C LEU A 494 -14.12 -9.42 -17.21
N ASP A 495 -15.42 -9.22 -17.05
CA ASP A 495 -16.10 -9.50 -15.78
C ASP A 495 -15.95 -10.98 -15.40
N LEU A 496 -16.11 -11.88 -16.38
CA LEU A 496 -15.94 -13.32 -16.19
C LEU A 496 -14.49 -13.69 -15.90
N LEU A 497 -13.54 -13.10 -16.62
CA LEU A 497 -12.11 -13.33 -16.39
C LEU A 497 -11.73 -12.95 -14.97
N PHE A 498 -12.10 -11.75 -14.50
CA PHE A 498 -11.78 -11.28 -13.16
C PHE A 498 -12.50 -12.08 -12.07
N GLY A 499 -13.72 -12.55 -12.32
CA GLY A 499 -14.39 -13.52 -11.45
C GLY A 499 -13.55 -14.80 -11.29
N CYS A 500 -13.07 -15.37 -12.40
CA CYS A 500 -12.20 -16.55 -12.37
C CYS A 500 -10.86 -16.30 -11.67
N LEU A 501 -10.26 -15.09 -11.80
CA LEU A 501 -9.04 -14.75 -11.09
C LEU A 501 -9.24 -14.80 -9.57
N ILE A 502 -10.35 -14.24 -9.08
CA ILE A 502 -10.72 -14.29 -7.66
C ILE A 502 -10.94 -15.74 -7.22
N ASP A 503 -11.77 -16.50 -7.93
CA ASP A 503 -12.08 -17.91 -7.61
C ASP A 503 -10.84 -18.81 -7.52
N TRP A 504 -9.79 -18.47 -8.23
CA TRP A 504 -8.52 -19.21 -8.20
C TRP A 504 -7.43 -18.56 -7.35
N GLY A 505 -7.72 -17.48 -6.64
CA GLY A 505 -6.78 -16.78 -5.79
C GLY A 505 -5.59 -16.16 -6.55
N LEU A 506 -5.81 -15.78 -7.82
CA LEU A 506 -4.79 -15.10 -8.61
C LEU A 506 -4.79 -13.61 -8.33
N PRO A 507 -3.61 -12.95 -8.23
CA PRO A 507 -3.54 -11.50 -8.07
C PRO A 507 -4.25 -10.78 -9.22
N LEU A 508 -5.01 -9.70 -8.90
CA LEU A 508 -5.80 -8.94 -9.88
C LEU A 508 -4.99 -7.89 -10.66
N SER A 509 -3.69 -7.78 -10.37
CA SER A 509 -2.80 -6.73 -10.84
C SER A 509 -1.66 -7.24 -11.73
N LEU A 510 -1.80 -8.41 -12.36
CA LEU A 510 -0.80 -8.97 -13.26
C LEU A 510 -1.10 -8.59 -14.72
N PRO A 511 -0.09 -8.67 -15.63
CA PRO A 511 -0.25 -8.31 -17.02
C PRO A 511 -1.37 -9.08 -17.72
N TYR A 512 -2.08 -8.40 -18.60
CA TYR A 512 -3.20 -8.93 -19.35
C TYR A 512 -3.06 -8.59 -20.84
N LYS A 513 -3.43 -9.54 -21.70
CA LYS A 513 -3.56 -9.29 -23.13
C LYS A 513 -4.72 -10.09 -23.72
N SER A 514 -5.30 -9.61 -24.81
CA SER A 514 -6.28 -10.34 -25.60
C SER A 514 -5.85 -10.38 -27.06
N GLU A 515 -6.21 -11.45 -27.73
CA GLU A 515 -5.92 -11.68 -29.14
C GLU A 515 -7.09 -12.38 -29.85
N GLN A 516 -7.14 -12.26 -31.17
CA GLN A 516 -8.10 -12.98 -32.00
C GLN A 516 -7.49 -14.30 -32.49
N LEU A 517 -8.11 -15.42 -32.16
CA LEU A 517 -7.67 -16.75 -32.52
C LEU A 517 -8.83 -17.55 -33.11
N GLY A 518 -8.74 -17.94 -34.39
CA GLY A 518 -9.78 -18.74 -35.06
C GLY A 518 -11.16 -18.08 -35.06
N GLY A 519 -11.23 -16.74 -34.99
CA GLY A 519 -12.49 -15.99 -34.92
C GLY A 519 -13.03 -15.79 -33.50
N CYS A 520 -12.31 -16.29 -32.46
CA CYS A 520 -12.66 -16.11 -31.06
C CYS A 520 -11.70 -15.16 -30.38
N THR A 521 -12.17 -14.46 -29.34
CA THR A 521 -11.35 -13.64 -28.45
C THR A 521 -10.75 -14.51 -27.36
N VAL A 522 -9.42 -14.59 -27.31
CA VAL A 522 -8.69 -15.34 -26.29
C VAL A 522 -7.99 -14.36 -25.37
N HIS A 523 -8.25 -14.50 -24.08
CA HIS A 523 -7.70 -13.70 -23.01
C HIS A 523 -6.54 -14.44 -22.35
N THR A 524 -5.37 -13.82 -22.28
CA THR A 524 -4.19 -14.37 -21.60
C THR A 524 -3.83 -13.48 -20.42
N TYR A 525 -3.74 -14.08 -19.25
CA TYR A 525 -3.37 -13.41 -18.01
C TYR A 525 -2.03 -13.95 -17.51
N ASN A 526 -1.11 -13.03 -17.17
CA ASN A 526 0.25 -13.31 -16.67
C ASN A 526 0.98 -14.39 -17.50
N ASP A 527 1.07 -14.16 -18.82
CA ASP A 527 1.77 -15.04 -19.78
C ASP A 527 1.34 -16.53 -19.75
N GLY A 528 0.11 -16.82 -19.25
CA GLY A 528 -0.45 -18.17 -19.26
C GLY A 528 -0.77 -18.75 -17.89
N ASP A 529 -0.74 -17.96 -16.79
CA ASP A 529 -1.34 -18.39 -15.53
C ASP A 529 -2.82 -18.72 -15.70
N LEU A 530 -3.51 -17.94 -16.55
CA LEU A 530 -4.87 -18.21 -16.98
C LEU A 530 -5.04 -17.83 -18.45
N ILE A 531 -5.57 -18.76 -19.25
CA ILE A 531 -6.07 -18.46 -20.60
C ILE A 531 -7.58 -18.74 -20.63
N ALA A 532 -8.36 -17.76 -21.14
CA ALA A 532 -9.80 -17.85 -21.18
C ALA A 532 -10.37 -17.54 -22.57
N CYS A 533 -11.47 -18.21 -22.93
CA CYS A 533 -12.26 -17.90 -24.10
C CYS A 533 -13.75 -18.02 -23.74
N PHE A 534 -14.48 -16.90 -23.85
CA PHE A 534 -15.89 -16.81 -23.46
C PHE A 534 -16.84 -16.63 -24.65
N ASP A 535 -16.34 -16.73 -25.87
CA ASP A 535 -17.11 -16.62 -27.08
C ASP A 535 -18.12 -17.78 -27.24
N LYS A 536 -19.12 -17.57 -28.09
CA LYS A 536 -20.07 -18.61 -28.49
C LYS A 536 -19.48 -19.41 -29.66
N ASN A 537 -19.81 -20.71 -29.72
CA ASN A 537 -19.38 -21.62 -30.80
C ASN A 537 -17.85 -21.69 -30.95
N ILE A 538 -17.15 -21.98 -29.86
CA ILE A 538 -15.69 -22.10 -29.85
C ILE A 538 -15.26 -23.30 -30.71
N PRO A 539 -14.48 -23.08 -31.78
CA PRO A 539 -14.00 -24.18 -32.61
C PRO A 539 -12.99 -25.07 -31.86
N GLU A 540 -13.00 -26.36 -32.16
CA GLU A 540 -12.04 -27.33 -31.60
C GLU A 540 -10.58 -26.91 -31.86
N SER A 541 -10.30 -26.25 -33.00
CA SER A 541 -8.97 -25.71 -33.32
C SER A 541 -8.47 -24.68 -32.31
N VAL A 542 -9.36 -23.82 -31.80
CA VAL A 542 -9.05 -22.82 -30.78
C VAL A 542 -8.73 -23.51 -29.45
N VAL A 543 -9.52 -24.51 -29.06
CA VAL A 543 -9.26 -25.30 -27.85
C VAL A 543 -7.91 -26.01 -27.93
N LYS A 544 -7.58 -26.61 -29.09
CA LYS A 544 -6.28 -27.27 -29.32
C LYS A 544 -5.12 -26.29 -29.21
N GLU A 545 -5.23 -25.11 -29.80
CA GLU A 545 -4.18 -24.11 -29.76
C GLU A 545 -3.97 -23.56 -28.34
N ILE A 546 -5.04 -23.32 -27.58
CA ILE A 546 -4.95 -22.97 -26.17
C ILE A 546 -4.24 -24.09 -25.38
N ALA A 547 -4.63 -25.36 -25.60
CA ALA A 547 -4.01 -26.51 -24.93
C ALA A 547 -2.51 -26.68 -25.26
N GLN A 548 -2.11 -26.35 -26.52
CA GLN A 548 -0.70 -26.38 -26.96
C GLN A 548 0.17 -25.35 -26.21
N ARG A 549 -0.41 -24.22 -25.78
CA ARG A 549 0.29 -23.20 -24.97
C ARG A 549 0.53 -23.66 -23.54
N LYS A 550 -0.04 -24.79 -23.13
CA LYS A 550 0.11 -25.40 -21.79
C LYS A 550 -0.12 -24.41 -20.64
N PRO A 551 -1.26 -23.72 -20.59
CA PRO A 551 -1.54 -22.78 -19.52
C PRO A 551 -1.64 -23.47 -18.18
N LEU A 552 -1.33 -22.74 -17.08
CA LEU A 552 -1.55 -23.29 -15.74
C LEU A 552 -3.03 -23.52 -15.48
N ARG A 553 -3.91 -22.66 -16.04
CA ARG A 553 -5.38 -22.79 -15.99
C ARG A 553 -6.01 -22.37 -17.30
N ALA A 554 -7.12 -22.99 -17.65
CA ALA A 554 -7.92 -22.61 -18.80
C ALA A 554 -9.41 -22.53 -18.43
N VAL A 555 -10.11 -21.53 -18.96
CA VAL A 555 -11.57 -21.34 -18.75
C VAL A 555 -12.29 -21.15 -20.07
N PHE A 556 -13.41 -21.84 -20.18
CA PHE A 556 -14.32 -21.70 -21.30
C PHE A 556 -15.74 -21.42 -20.79
N ARG A 557 -16.53 -20.71 -21.58
CA ARG A 557 -17.95 -20.52 -21.29
C ARG A 557 -18.75 -21.75 -21.65
N ASP A 558 -19.69 -22.20 -20.79
CA ASP A 558 -20.53 -23.36 -21.01
C ASP A 558 -21.36 -23.23 -22.30
N SER A 559 -22.00 -22.09 -22.49
CA SER A 559 -22.76 -21.76 -23.71
C SER A 559 -21.88 -21.52 -24.96
N GLY A 560 -20.56 -21.62 -24.83
CA GLY A 560 -19.59 -21.56 -25.93
C GLY A 560 -19.52 -22.86 -26.74
N PHE A 561 -20.16 -23.95 -26.28
CA PHE A 561 -20.16 -25.25 -26.97
C PHE A 561 -21.57 -25.64 -27.37
N ALA A 562 -21.72 -26.18 -28.58
CA ALA A 562 -23.02 -26.54 -29.12
C ALA A 562 -23.63 -27.82 -28.48
N SER A 563 -22.78 -28.64 -27.82
CA SER A 563 -23.23 -29.92 -27.24
C SER A 563 -22.38 -30.38 -26.07
N SER A 564 -22.96 -31.22 -25.20
CA SER A 564 -22.23 -31.85 -24.09
C SER A 564 -21.02 -32.69 -24.52
N PRO A 565 -21.03 -33.44 -25.64
CA PRO A 565 -19.84 -34.10 -26.14
C PRO A 565 -18.68 -33.16 -26.45
N GLU A 566 -18.95 -31.98 -27.01
CA GLU A 566 -17.90 -30.98 -27.27
C GLU A 566 -17.27 -30.48 -25.98
N LYS A 567 -18.02 -30.26 -24.90
CA LYS A 567 -17.52 -29.89 -23.58
C LYS A 567 -16.60 -30.97 -22.99
N ILE A 568 -16.99 -32.25 -23.12
CA ILE A 568 -16.19 -33.39 -22.68
C ILE A 568 -14.88 -33.45 -23.47
N ASN A 569 -14.96 -33.20 -24.79
CA ASN A 569 -13.80 -33.20 -25.69
C ASN A 569 -12.74 -32.14 -25.29
N VAL A 570 -13.15 -31.01 -24.70
CA VAL A 570 -12.19 -30.03 -24.16
C VAL A 570 -11.19 -30.67 -23.19
N PHE A 571 -11.70 -31.42 -22.21
CA PHE A 571 -10.85 -32.09 -21.22
C PHE A 571 -9.95 -33.15 -21.86
N GLU A 572 -10.44 -33.90 -22.84
CA GLU A 572 -9.64 -34.90 -23.55
C GLU A 572 -8.55 -34.27 -24.41
N ILE A 573 -8.82 -33.11 -25.04
CA ILE A 573 -7.81 -32.35 -25.77
C ILE A 573 -6.69 -31.89 -24.81
N PHE A 574 -7.04 -31.33 -23.66
CA PHE A 574 -6.03 -30.90 -22.69
C PHE A 574 -5.21 -32.07 -22.13
N LYS A 575 -5.83 -33.25 -21.88
CA LYS A 575 -5.10 -34.46 -21.51
C LYS A 575 -4.09 -34.89 -22.57
N LEU A 576 -4.43 -34.75 -23.84
CA LEU A 576 -3.56 -35.11 -24.96
C LEU A 576 -2.32 -34.22 -25.03
N TYR A 577 -2.49 -32.89 -24.83
CA TYR A 577 -1.39 -31.93 -24.92
C TYR A 577 -0.62 -31.73 -23.59
N MET A 578 -1.22 -32.13 -22.48
CA MET A 578 -0.65 -32.03 -21.12
C MET A 578 -0.70 -33.41 -20.41
N PRO A 579 -0.05 -34.45 -20.95
CA PRO A 579 -0.17 -35.82 -20.45
C PRO A 579 0.39 -35.97 -19.02
N GLU A 580 1.35 -35.16 -18.62
CA GLU A 580 1.93 -35.17 -17.27
C GLU A 580 0.90 -34.72 -16.21
N ASP A 581 -0.09 -33.92 -16.61
CA ASP A 581 -1.13 -33.37 -15.77
C ASP A 581 -2.48 -34.07 -15.95
N ALA A 582 -2.56 -35.14 -16.71
CA ALA A 582 -3.83 -35.79 -17.13
C ALA A 582 -4.74 -36.16 -15.94
N GLY A 583 -4.17 -36.49 -14.77
CA GLY A 583 -4.93 -36.76 -13.56
C GLY A 583 -5.56 -35.52 -12.87
N ASP A 584 -5.02 -34.33 -13.14
CA ASP A 584 -5.42 -33.07 -12.51
C ASP A 584 -6.06 -32.06 -13.48
N ILE A 585 -6.33 -32.48 -14.73
CA ILE A 585 -6.89 -31.59 -15.76
C ILE A 585 -8.20 -30.92 -15.30
N SER A 586 -9.07 -31.61 -14.59
CA SER A 586 -10.33 -31.06 -14.07
C SER A 586 -10.14 -29.94 -13.04
N LYS A 587 -8.95 -29.84 -12.43
CA LYS A 587 -8.59 -28.74 -11.54
C LYS A 587 -8.04 -27.53 -12.30
N ARG A 588 -7.50 -27.76 -13.49
CA ARG A 588 -6.87 -26.74 -14.33
C ARG A 588 -7.79 -26.18 -15.40
N VAL A 589 -8.71 -26.99 -15.89
CA VAL A 589 -9.67 -26.59 -16.94
C VAL A 589 -11.07 -26.51 -16.34
N ARG A 590 -11.73 -25.39 -16.54
CA ARG A 590 -13.13 -25.17 -16.14
C ARG A 590 -13.97 -24.76 -17.33
N VAL A 591 -15.22 -25.17 -17.28
CA VAL A 591 -16.31 -24.68 -18.15
C VAL A 591 -17.32 -24.05 -17.20
N ILE A 592 -17.58 -22.74 -17.35
CA ILE A 592 -18.43 -21.92 -16.45
C ILE A 592 -19.72 -21.49 -17.15
#